data_5d3623eb56f19749e56efcabb76cc676
#
_entry.id   5d3623eb56f19749e56efcabb76cc676
#
_cell.length_a   1.000
_cell.length_b   1.000
_cell.length_c   1.000
_cell.angle_alpha   90.00
_cell.angle_beta   90.00
_cell.angle_gamma   90.00
#
_symmetry.space_group_name_H-M   'P 1'
#
loop_
_entity.id
_entity.type
_entity.pdbx_description
1 polymer ?
#
loop_
_entity_poly.entity_id
_entity_poly.type
_entity_poly.pdbx_seq_one_letter_code
_entity_poly.pdbx_strand_id
1 'polypeptide(L)'
;MKYICLGYIEPGKFEGMTEDQRHATFDDCFEYNDHLRANGHLVAEVPLQPPETALTLYWKNGKVATTDGPYAETKEQLGGLHILEARDLNHAVQLVSQEPGFKYGLGPIEIRPVMDLSEIIKESEQRRRRKETSR
;
A
#
# COMPACT_ATOMS: atom_id res chain seq x y z
N MET A 1 -2.52 -16.51 -2.75
CA MET A 1 -2.40 -15.35 -3.67
C MET A 1 -2.14 -14.09 -2.88
N LYS A 2 -1.35 -13.20 -3.44
CA LYS A 2 -1.02 -11.93 -2.79
C LYS A 2 -1.91 -10.81 -3.27
N TYR A 3 -2.30 -9.95 -2.34
CA TYR A 3 -3.12 -8.77 -2.59
C TYR A 3 -2.46 -7.58 -1.93
N ILE A 4 -2.42 -6.44 -2.64
CA ILE A 4 -2.01 -5.19 -2.03
C ILE A 4 -3.25 -4.44 -1.55
N CYS A 5 -3.18 -3.91 -0.34
CA CYS A 5 -4.23 -3.11 0.26
C CYS A 5 -3.72 -1.70 0.41
N LEU A 6 -4.34 -0.76 -0.28
CA LEU A 6 -3.96 0.65 -0.28
C LEU A 6 -4.91 1.39 0.65
N GLY A 7 -4.38 1.85 1.79
CA GLY A 7 -5.16 2.58 2.79
C GLY A 7 -5.11 4.08 2.54
N TYR A 8 -6.27 4.69 2.34
CA TYR A 8 -6.39 6.13 2.12
C TYR A 8 -6.94 6.80 3.37
N ILE A 9 -6.42 7.96 3.69
CA ILE A 9 -6.80 8.73 4.87
C ILE A 9 -6.88 10.21 4.54
N GLU A 10 -7.85 10.90 5.13
CA GLU A 10 -7.94 12.36 5.02
C GLU A 10 -6.82 12.98 5.86
N PRO A 11 -5.98 13.86 5.27
CA PRO A 11 -4.94 14.56 6.03
C PRO A 11 -5.51 15.28 7.26
N GLY A 12 -4.79 15.19 8.37
CA GLY A 12 -5.24 15.79 9.62
C GLY A 12 -6.17 14.93 10.47
N LYS A 13 -6.49 13.72 10.01
CA LYS A 13 -7.42 12.83 10.72
C LYS A 13 -6.94 12.49 12.14
N PHE A 14 -5.66 12.17 12.28
CA PHE A 14 -5.09 11.83 13.59
C PHE A 14 -4.95 13.06 14.49
N GLU A 15 -4.60 14.19 13.91
CA GLU A 15 -4.46 15.46 14.66
C GLU A 15 -5.80 15.93 15.21
N GLY A 16 -6.92 15.55 14.59
CA GLY A 16 -8.26 15.83 15.06
C GLY A 16 -8.72 14.94 16.21
N MET A 17 -7.97 13.90 16.54
CA MET A 17 -8.30 12.96 17.62
C MET A 17 -7.69 13.44 18.95
N THR A 18 -8.34 13.08 20.07
CA THR A 18 -7.71 13.20 21.39
C THR A 18 -6.58 12.16 21.49
N GLU A 19 -5.68 12.36 22.47
CA GLU A 19 -4.61 11.40 22.73
C GLU A 19 -5.15 9.99 22.98
N ASP A 20 -6.20 9.89 23.81
CA ASP A 20 -6.82 8.60 24.12
C ASP A 20 -7.43 7.95 22.87
N GLN A 21 -8.07 8.73 22.00
CA GLN A 21 -8.61 8.24 20.74
C GLN A 21 -7.52 7.72 19.82
N ARG A 22 -6.40 8.44 19.70
CA ARG A 22 -5.24 7.99 18.90
C ARG A 22 -4.67 6.68 19.43
N HIS A 23 -4.47 6.59 20.75
CA HIS A 23 -3.95 5.39 21.40
C HIS A 23 -4.86 4.19 21.14
N ALA A 24 -6.17 4.35 21.33
CA ALA A 24 -7.13 3.29 21.09
C ALA A 24 -7.11 2.82 19.63
N THR A 25 -7.05 3.77 18.70
CA THR A 25 -6.99 3.48 17.26
C THR A 25 -5.73 2.68 16.91
N PHE A 26 -4.56 3.15 17.35
CA PHE A 26 -3.31 2.48 17.07
C PHE A 26 -3.22 1.11 17.74
N ASP A 27 -3.64 1.00 19.00
CA ASP A 27 -3.60 -0.26 19.74
C ASP A 27 -4.46 -1.32 19.04
N ASP A 28 -5.69 -0.96 18.64
CA ASP A 28 -6.58 -1.88 17.94
C ASP A 28 -6.01 -2.28 16.58
N CYS A 29 -5.47 -1.33 15.82
CA CYS A 29 -4.89 -1.62 14.51
C CYS A 29 -3.66 -2.53 14.62
N PHE A 30 -2.76 -2.25 15.56
CA PHE A 30 -1.56 -3.06 15.77
C PHE A 30 -1.91 -4.47 16.24
N GLU A 31 -2.88 -4.60 17.13
CA GLU A 31 -3.35 -5.89 17.60
C GLU A 31 -3.92 -6.72 16.46
N TYR A 32 -4.73 -6.11 15.59
CA TYR A 32 -5.26 -6.80 14.42
C TYR A 32 -4.17 -7.20 13.43
N ASN A 33 -3.20 -6.33 13.19
CA ASN A 33 -2.06 -6.63 12.33
C ASN A 33 -1.22 -7.77 12.88
N ASP A 34 -1.01 -7.81 14.19
CA ASP A 34 -0.31 -8.91 14.84
C ASP A 34 -1.07 -10.22 14.65
N HIS A 35 -2.39 -10.20 14.77
CA HIS A 35 -3.25 -11.35 14.53
C HIS A 35 -3.13 -11.85 13.07
N LEU A 36 -3.19 -10.95 12.11
CA LEU A 36 -3.02 -11.31 10.69
C LEU A 36 -1.64 -11.90 10.42
N ARG A 37 -0.62 -11.33 11.02
CA ARG A 37 0.77 -11.80 10.87
C ARG A 37 0.95 -13.19 11.47
N ALA A 38 0.40 -13.41 12.65
CA ALA A 38 0.48 -14.71 13.36
C ALA A 38 -0.22 -15.83 12.57
N ASN A 39 -1.24 -15.50 11.80
CA ASN A 39 -1.98 -16.45 10.97
C ASN A 39 -1.46 -16.53 9.53
N GLY A 40 -0.34 -15.89 9.22
CA GLY A 40 0.29 -15.95 7.90
C GLY A 40 -0.37 -15.08 6.83
N HIS A 41 -1.25 -14.18 7.20
CA HIS A 41 -1.97 -13.33 6.26
C HIS A 41 -1.28 -11.99 5.98
N LEU A 42 -0.63 -11.39 6.96
CA LEU A 42 0.10 -10.13 6.75
C LEU A 42 1.54 -10.42 6.38
N VAL A 43 1.91 -10.11 5.13
CA VAL A 43 3.26 -10.32 4.58
C VAL A 43 4.13 -9.09 4.79
N ALA A 44 3.56 -7.90 4.57
CA ALA A 44 4.27 -6.63 4.73
C ALA A 44 3.30 -5.53 5.12
N GLU A 45 3.80 -4.57 5.87
CA GLU A 45 3.08 -3.39 6.31
C GLU A 45 3.99 -2.18 6.10
N VAL A 46 3.52 -1.19 5.34
CA VAL A 46 4.32 -0.01 5.01
C VAL A 46 3.49 1.25 5.29
N PRO A 47 3.63 1.85 6.47
CA PRO A 47 3.02 3.15 6.74
C PRO A 47 3.80 4.25 6.03
N LEU A 48 3.10 5.30 5.60
CA LEU A 48 3.71 6.43 4.90
C LEU A 48 3.67 7.68 5.77
N GLN A 49 4.68 8.52 5.60
CA GLN A 49 4.67 9.86 6.18
C GLN A 49 3.62 10.73 5.46
N PRO A 50 3.27 11.91 6.02
CA PRO A 50 2.22 12.76 5.45
C PRO A 50 2.48 13.12 3.98
N PRO A 51 1.41 13.39 3.19
CA PRO A 51 1.54 13.68 1.76
C PRO A 51 2.45 14.85 1.42
N GLU A 52 2.56 15.85 2.29
CA GLU A 52 3.43 17.01 2.08
C GLU A 52 4.91 16.65 2.05
N THR A 53 5.28 15.45 2.51
CA THR A 53 6.66 14.96 2.41
C THR A 53 6.97 14.34 1.05
N ALA A 54 5.96 14.18 0.19
CA ALA A 54 6.11 13.50 -1.09
C ALA A 54 6.87 14.36 -2.10
N LEU A 55 7.52 13.68 -3.04
CA LEU A 55 8.15 14.29 -4.20
C LEU A 55 7.69 13.48 -5.41
N THR A 56 7.18 14.17 -6.44
CA THR A 56 6.71 13.51 -7.65
C THR A 56 7.65 13.83 -8.81
N LEU A 57 8.02 12.80 -9.56
CA LEU A 57 8.87 12.90 -10.74
C LEU A 57 8.05 12.74 -12.01
N TYR A 58 8.33 13.57 -13.01
CA TYR A 58 7.68 13.54 -14.32
C TYR A 58 8.71 13.45 -15.43
N TRP A 59 8.33 12.84 -16.53
CA TRP A 59 9.09 12.94 -17.76
C TRP A 59 8.54 14.14 -18.53
N LYS A 60 9.38 15.15 -18.77
CA LYS A 60 8.98 16.38 -19.41
C LYS A 60 10.11 16.91 -20.29
N ASN A 61 9.79 17.17 -21.58
CA ASN A 61 10.75 17.73 -22.53
C ASN A 61 12.07 16.94 -22.61
N GLY A 62 11.97 15.61 -22.62
CA GLY A 62 13.12 14.72 -22.75
C GLY A 62 13.97 14.54 -21.50
N LYS A 63 13.47 14.95 -20.34
CA LYS A 63 14.18 14.81 -19.05
C LYS A 63 13.22 14.63 -17.88
N VAL A 64 13.78 14.21 -16.74
CA VAL A 64 13.02 14.09 -15.50
C VAL A 64 12.87 15.48 -14.86
N ALA A 65 11.64 15.84 -14.52
CA ALA A 65 11.31 17.03 -13.74
C ALA A 65 10.69 16.61 -12.41
N THR A 66 10.79 17.44 -11.39
CA THR A 66 10.28 17.15 -10.06
C THR A 66 9.27 18.20 -9.61
N THR A 67 8.31 17.75 -8.80
CA THR A 67 7.32 18.63 -8.16
C THR A 67 7.13 18.17 -6.72
N ASP A 68 7.13 19.09 -5.77
CA ASP A 68 6.86 18.78 -4.36
C ASP A 68 5.39 18.39 -4.20
N GLY A 69 5.15 17.42 -3.32
CA GLY A 69 3.82 16.96 -2.99
C GLY A 69 3.41 15.67 -3.72
N PRO A 70 2.22 15.14 -3.39
CA PRO A 70 1.71 13.91 -3.99
C PRO A 70 1.26 14.12 -5.43
N TYR A 71 1.29 13.05 -6.22
CA TYR A 71 0.85 13.09 -7.63
C TYR A 71 -0.61 13.51 -7.76
N ALA A 72 -1.49 12.95 -6.92
CA ALA A 72 -2.92 13.27 -6.94
C ALA A 72 -3.29 14.10 -5.72
N GLU A 73 -3.93 15.27 -5.96
CA GLU A 73 -4.44 16.13 -4.90
C GLU A 73 -5.90 15.79 -4.64
N THR A 74 -6.14 14.72 -3.88
CA THR A 74 -7.47 14.25 -3.52
C THR A 74 -7.73 14.50 -2.04
N LYS A 75 -9.00 14.42 -1.65
CA LYS A 75 -9.40 14.61 -0.24
C LYS A 75 -8.76 13.56 0.65
N GLU A 76 -8.81 12.30 0.23
CA GLU A 76 -8.10 11.21 0.89
C GLU A 76 -6.79 10.96 0.16
N GLN A 77 -5.72 10.81 0.93
CA GLN A 77 -4.38 10.55 0.43
C GLN A 77 -3.91 9.17 0.87
N LEU A 78 -3.06 8.55 0.07
CA LEU A 78 -2.48 7.26 0.45
C LEU A 78 -1.69 7.42 1.75
N GLY A 79 -2.10 6.68 2.78
CA GLY A 79 -1.47 6.74 4.12
C GLY A 79 -0.63 5.52 4.45
N GLY A 80 -0.81 4.43 3.72
CA GLY A 80 -0.05 3.21 3.95
C GLY A 80 -0.54 2.08 3.07
N LEU A 81 0.23 1.00 3.06
CA LEU A 81 -0.17 -0.19 2.33
C LEU A 81 0.18 -1.45 3.10
N HIS A 82 -0.58 -2.50 2.83
CA HIS A 82 -0.33 -3.85 3.33
C HIS A 82 -0.25 -4.81 2.15
N ILE A 83 0.57 -5.83 2.28
CA ILE A 83 0.54 -6.98 1.37
C ILE A 83 -0.02 -8.15 2.16
N LEU A 84 -1.12 -8.72 1.67
CA LEU A 84 -1.81 -9.85 2.28
C LEU A 84 -1.63 -11.12 1.46
N GLU A 85 -1.54 -12.24 2.17
CA GLU A 85 -1.69 -13.57 1.60
C GLU A 85 -3.09 -14.06 1.90
N ALA A 86 -3.86 -14.40 0.86
CA ALA A 86 -5.24 -14.89 1.00
C ALA A 86 -5.51 -15.93 -0.10
N ARG A 87 -6.52 -16.77 0.13
CA ARG A 87 -6.89 -17.83 -0.82
C ARG A 87 -7.41 -17.26 -2.14
N ASP A 88 -8.22 -16.21 -2.05
CA ASP A 88 -8.87 -15.54 -3.16
C ASP A 88 -9.30 -14.13 -2.75
N LEU A 89 -9.92 -13.40 -3.66
CA LEU A 89 -10.36 -12.03 -3.40
C LEU A 89 -11.40 -11.97 -2.28
N ASN A 90 -12.35 -12.91 -2.24
CA ASN A 90 -13.36 -12.93 -1.19
C ASN A 90 -12.73 -13.09 0.19
N HIS A 91 -11.72 -13.93 0.31
CA HIS A 91 -10.98 -14.11 1.56
C HIS A 91 -10.23 -12.81 1.94
N ALA A 92 -9.58 -12.17 0.98
CA ALA A 92 -8.92 -10.89 1.22
C ALA A 92 -9.92 -9.83 1.70
N VAL A 93 -11.09 -9.75 1.08
CA VAL A 93 -12.16 -8.83 1.50
C VAL A 93 -12.61 -9.12 2.93
N GLN A 94 -12.78 -10.38 3.30
CA GLN A 94 -13.15 -10.77 4.66
C GLN A 94 -12.10 -10.30 5.69
N LEU A 95 -10.82 -10.49 5.38
CA LEU A 95 -9.74 -10.08 6.27
C LEU A 95 -9.68 -8.55 6.41
N VAL A 96 -9.78 -7.82 5.31
CA VAL A 96 -9.71 -6.35 5.30
C VAL A 96 -10.96 -5.73 5.95
N SER A 97 -12.13 -6.37 5.79
CA SER A 97 -13.39 -5.86 6.34
C SER A 97 -13.39 -5.77 7.86
N GLN A 98 -12.51 -6.50 8.53
CA GLN A 98 -12.36 -6.48 9.99
C GLN A 98 -11.31 -5.47 10.47
N GLU A 99 -10.73 -4.71 9.56
CA GLU A 99 -9.70 -3.71 9.90
C GLU A 99 -10.29 -2.66 10.84
N PRO A 100 -9.70 -2.47 12.04
CA PRO A 100 -10.23 -1.50 13.01
C PRO A 100 -10.27 -0.06 12.50
N GLY A 101 -9.47 0.27 11.51
CA GLY A 101 -9.48 1.60 10.90
C GLY A 101 -10.85 2.03 10.39
N PHE A 102 -11.66 1.11 9.91
CA PHE A 102 -13.03 1.42 9.46
C PHE A 102 -13.90 1.92 10.62
N LYS A 103 -13.81 1.26 11.77
CA LYS A 103 -14.54 1.64 12.99
C LYS A 103 -14.21 3.07 13.43
N TYR A 104 -12.96 3.48 13.24
CA TYR A 104 -12.50 4.82 13.60
C TYR A 104 -12.62 5.83 12.46
N GLY A 105 -13.19 5.42 11.32
CA GLY A 105 -13.40 6.31 10.19
C GLY A 105 -12.12 6.81 9.52
N LEU A 106 -11.06 6.00 9.50
CA LEU A 106 -9.78 6.41 8.93
C LEU A 106 -9.85 6.63 7.42
N GLY A 107 -10.61 5.81 6.71
CA GLY A 107 -10.78 5.98 5.27
C GLY A 107 -10.95 4.66 4.52
N PRO A 108 -11.11 4.74 3.19
CA PRO A 108 -11.29 3.56 2.37
C PRO A 108 -9.99 2.79 2.19
N ILE A 109 -10.15 1.49 1.87
CA ILE A 109 -9.04 0.61 1.53
C ILE A 109 -9.32 -0.01 0.17
N GLU A 110 -8.41 0.21 -0.77
CA GLU A 110 -8.50 -0.41 -2.10
C GLU A 110 -7.69 -1.70 -2.10
N ILE A 111 -8.27 -2.77 -2.64
CA ILE A 111 -7.61 -4.08 -2.73
C ILE A 111 -7.34 -4.39 -4.19
N ARG A 112 -6.09 -4.77 -4.52
CA ARG A 112 -5.71 -5.20 -5.87
C ARG A 112 -4.91 -6.49 -5.81
N PRO A 113 -5.20 -7.46 -6.69
CA PRO A 113 -4.32 -8.62 -6.84
C PRO A 113 -2.93 -8.19 -7.29
N VAL A 114 -1.90 -8.80 -6.71
CA VAL A 114 -0.51 -8.57 -7.11
C VAL A 114 -0.24 -9.36 -8.38
N MET A 115 0.36 -8.71 -9.39
CA MET A 115 0.72 -9.35 -10.64
C MET A 115 1.99 -10.19 -10.46
N ASP A 116 1.97 -11.42 -10.93
CA ASP A 116 3.14 -12.28 -10.98
C ASP A 116 3.86 -12.07 -12.33
N LEU A 117 5.06 -11.51 -12.28
CA LEU A 117 5.86 -11.21 -13.47
C LEU A 117 6.90 -12.27 -13.78
N SER A 118 6.91 -13.41 -13.05
CA SER A 118 8.00 -14.40 -13.19
C SER A 118 8.21 -14.90 -14.61
N GLU A 119 7.15 -15.20 -15.38
CA GLU A 119 7.28 -15.63 -16.77
C GLU A 119 7.81 -14.52 -17.68
N ILE A 120 7.31 -13.28 -17.50
CA ILE A 120 7.75 -12.13 -18.27
C ILE A 120 9.23 -11.83 -18.00
N ILE A 121 9.64 -11.91 -16.75
CA ILE A 121 11.04 -11.71 -16.33
C ILE A 121 11.94 -12.77 -16.98
N LYS A 122 11.51 -14.04 -16.94
CA LYS A 122 12.25 -15.16 -17.52
C LYS A 122 12.48 -14.97 -19.01
N GLU A 123 11.43 -14.64 -19.76
CA GLU A 123 11.52 -14.36 -21.19
C GLU A 123 12.44 -13.17 -21.48
N SER A 124 12.34 -12.12 -20.69
CA SER A 124 13.20 -10.93 -20.82
C SER A 124 14.68 -11.28 -20.55
N GLU A 125 14.96 -12.09 -19.54
CA GLU A 125 16.32 -12.54 -19.24
C GLU A 125 16.91 -13.32 -20.42
N GLN A 126 16.14 -14.19 -21.04
CA GLN A 126 16.59 -14.95 -22.21
C GLN A 126 16.93 -14.01 -23.38
N ARG A 127 16.08 -13.00 -23.65
CA ARG A 127 16.35 -12.02 -24.71
C ARG A 127 17.61 -11.19 -24.43
N ARG A 128 17.80 -10.75 -23.20
CA ARG A 128 18.97 -9.96 -22.80
C ARG A 128 20.27 -10.77 -22.92
N ARG A 129 20.24 -12.06 -22.54
CA ARG A 129 21.40 -12.96 -22.69
C ARG A 129 21.74 -13.19 -24.16
N ARG A 130 20.75 -13.35 -25.05
CA ARG A 130 21.00 -13.50 -26.51
C ARG A 130 21.67 -12.25 -27.07
N LYS A 131 21.27 -11.06 -26.63
CA LYS A 131 21.92 -9.81 -27.04
C LYS A 131 23.39 -9.77 -26.65
N GLU A 132 23.72 -10.24 -25.45
CA GLU A 132 25.11 -10.28 -24.96
C GLU A 132 25.97 -11.24 -25.79
N THR A 133 25.43 -12.41 -26.14
CA THR A 133 26.18 -13.43 -26.90
C THR A 133 26.33 -13.09 -28.37
N SER A 134 25.49 -12.20 -28.92
CA SER A 134 25.56 -11.80 -30.34
C SER A 134 26.39 -10.55 -30.61
N ARG A 135 27.00 -9.97 -29.59
CA ARG A 135 27.92 -8.83 -29.71
C ARG A 135 29.34 -9.26 -30.05
#